data_554b745bc3ba7ba40aa34142d46c00ad
#
_entry.id   554b745bc3ba7ba40aa34142d46c00ad
#
_cell.length_a   1.000
_cell.length_b   1.000
_cell.length_c   1.000
_cell.angle_alpha   90.00
_cell.angle_beta   90.00
_cell.angle_gamma   90.00
#
_symmetry.space_group_name_H-M   'P 1'
#
loop_
_entity.id
_entity.type
_entity.pdbx_description
1 polymer ?
#
loop_
_entity_poly.entity_id
_entity_poly.type
_entity_poly.pdbx_seq_one_letter_code
_entity_poly.pdbx_strand_id
1 'polypeptide(L)'
;MDFASRISILCFGASYAISMGAELLRFLWPHRWVRWIATSAALAGLFAHSLFLLHRGWIAQRIPIANQFESLIFVSWLMAMVYLYLIIRDRRLSAGIFVLPVTLSLVGMAAFITQNGDIADEDGTSVLSATHGLTLLVGTVVMVIATVVAIMYLIKLRQLRRGTVFSRVRLPALERLDRMNLAAVYLAWPLLTIGLGLGFMLRHLRVDDPKVITTLVAWLILTGLAHYRYQPEHRGQRVAILTIIAGIAVLVSFLGDPIFGTAHLQSPPTGEGRS
;
A
#
# COMPACT_ATOMS: atom_id res chain seq x y z
N MET A 1 7.08 1.23 23.37
CA MET A 1 7.46 0.20 22.41
C MET A 1 8.75 -0.45 22.83
N ASP A 2 8.75 -1.76 22.99
CA ASP A 2 9.91 -2.52 23.45
C ASP A 2 11.03 -2.50 22.40
N PHE A 3 12.28 -2.52 22.89
CA PHE A 3 13.47 -2.59 22.05
C PHE A 3 13.40 -3.72 21.00
N ALA A 4 12.78 -4.84 21.34
CA ALA A 4 12.56 -5.97 20.44
C ALA A 4 11.69 -5.62 19.22
N SER A 5 10.65 -4.79 19.37
CA SER A 5 9.79 -4.40 18.24
C SER A 5 10.49 -3.46 17.26
N ARG A 6 11.38 -2.58 17.74
CA ARG A 6 12.21 -1.72 16.89
C ARG A 6 13.25 -2.52 16.10
N ILE A 7 13.88 -3.50 16.73
CA ILE A 7 14.81 -4.40 16.05
C ILE A 7 14.10 -5.18 14.94
N SER A 8 12.88 -5.66 15.17
CA SER A 8 12.11 -6.40 14.17
C SER A 8 11.78 -5.56 12.94
N ILE A 9 11.40 -4.29 13.10
CA ILE A 9 11.14 -3.36 11.97
C ILE A 9 12.42 -3.12 11.17
N LEU A 10 13.55 -2.90 11.85
CA LEU A 10 14.84 -2.71 11.18
C LEU A 10 15.27 -3.98 10.43
N CYS A 11 15.02 -5.17 10.98
CA CYS A 11 15.40 -6.43 10.33
C CYS A 11 14.68 -6.63 8.99
N PHE A 12 13.35 -6.54 8.95
CA PHE A 12 12.64 -6.74 7.68
C PHE A 12 12.79 -5.55 6.74
N GLY A 13 12.90 -4.32 7.26
CA GLY A 13 13.21 -3.13 6.47
C GLY A 13 14.58 -3.23 5.78
N ALA A 14 15.63 -3.63 6.51
CA ALA A 14 16.94 -3.87 5.95
C ALA A 14 16.93 -5.00 4.91
N SER A 15 16.18 -6.08 5.15
CA SER A 15 16.03 -7.18 4.19
C SER A 15 15.41 -6.71 2.88
N TYR A 16 14.37 -5.87 2.93
CA TYR A 16 13.77 -5.28 1.73
C TYR A 16 14.71 -4.27 1.06
N ALA A 17 15.49 -3.51 1.82
CA ALA A 17 16.51 -2.60 1.28
C ALA A 17 17.62 -3.36 0.54
N ILE A 18 18.11 -4.49 1.10
CA ILE A 18 19.05 -5.38 0.44
C ILE A 18 18.45 -5.95 -0.84
N SER A 19 17.19 -6.41 -0.79
CA SER A 19 16.48 -6.90 -1.97
C SER A 19 16.38 -5.83 -3.06
N MET A 20 16.04 -4.59 -2.70
CA MET A 20 15.99 -3.45 -3.62
C MET A 20 17.36 -3.13 -4.20
N GLY A 21 18.40 -3.08 -3.38
CA GLY A 21 19.80 -2.89 -3.83
C GLY A 21 20.23 -3.95 -4.83
N ALA A 22 19.89 -5.21 -4.56
CA ALA A 22 20.16 -6.31 -5.50
C ALA A 22 19.36 -6.17 -6.81
N GLU A 23 18.08 -5.76 -6.76
CA GLU A 23 17.29 -5.48 -7.96
C GLU A 23 17.91 -4.34 -8.80
N LEU A 24 18.39 -3.27 -8.17
CA LEU A 24 19.12 -2.19 -8.85
C LEU A 24 20.44 -2.68 -9.42
N LEU A 25 21.19 -3.48 -8.67
CA LEU A 25 22.47 -4.04 -9.12
C LEU A 25 22.32 -4.96 -10.36
N ARG A 26 21.15 -5.61 -10.52
CA ARG A 26 20.83 -6.40 -11.74
C ARG A 26 20.91 -5.61 -13.04
N PHE A 27 20.77 -4.27 -13.01
CA PHE A 27 20.97 -3.44 -14.21
C PHE A 27 22.42 -3.33 -14.61
N LEU A 28 23.32 -3.37 -13.63
CA LEU A 28 24.77 -3.29 -13.87
C LEU A 28 25.33 -4.68 -14.17
N TRP A 29 24.93 -5.67 -13.37
CA TRP A 29 25.39 -7.06 -13.47
C TRP A 29 24.21 -8.05 -13.45
N PRO A 30 23.73 -8.52 -14.63
CA PRO A 30 22.60 -9.44 -14.73
C PRO A 30 22.99 -10.89 -14.37
N HIS A 31 23.68 -11.10 -13.27
CA HIS A 31 24.12 -12.40 -12.79
C HIS A 31 23.01 -13.14 -12.02
N ARG A 32 23.03 -14.48 -12.09
CA ARG A 32 22.06 -15.32 -11.36
C ARG A 32 22.14 -15.12 -9.84
N TRP A 33 23.32 -14.92 -9.30
CA TRP A 33 23.56 -14.70 -7.88
C TRP A 33 22.87 -13.44 -7.34
N VAL A 34 22.90 -12.35 -8.08
CA VAL A 34 22.25 -11.10 -7.68
C VAL A 34 20.75 -11.31 -7.52
N ARG A 35 20.14 -12.11 -8.39
CA ARG A 35 18.72 -12.46 -8.27
C ARG A 35 18.43 -13.35 -7.07
N TRP A 36 19.30 -14.33 -6.78
CA TRP A 36 19.15 -15.15 -5.60
C TRP A 36 19.25 -14.30 -4.32
N ILE A 37 20.18 -13.35 -4.25
CA ILE A 37 20.27 -12.39 -3.15
C ILE A 37 18.96 -11.58 -3.02
N ALA A 38 18.44 -11.02 -4.12
CA ALA A 38 17.17 -10.28 -4.10
C ALA A 38 16.01 -11.12 -3.57
N THR A 39 15.87 -12.34 -4.09
CA THR A 39 14.75 -13.23 -3.70
C THR A 39 14.89 -13.75 -2.27
N SER A 40 16.08 -14.19 -1.86
CA SER A 40 16.33 -14.70 -0.50
C SER A 40 16.19 -13.60 0.55
N ALA A 41 16.70 -12.41 0.29
CA ALA A 41 16.53 -11.26 1.17
C ALA A 41 15.04 -10.87 1.32
N ALA A 42 14.28 -10.85 0.22
CA ALA A 42 12.84 -10.57 0.29
C ALA A 42 12.07 -11.66 1.04
N LEU A 43 12.41 -12.94 0.86
CA LEU A 43 11.81 -14.05 1.60
C LEU A 43 12.10 -13.96 3.09
N ALA A 44 13.35 -13.69 3.46
CA ALA A 44 13.76 -13.50 4.86
C ALA A 44 13.02 -12.28 5.46
N GLY A 45 12.93 -11.17 4.72
CA GLY A 45 12.19 -9.99 5.12
C GLY A 45 10.70 -10.28 5.31
N LEU A 46 10.05 -10.98 4.37
CA LEU A 46 8.64 -11.36 4.50
C LEU A 46 8.40 -12.30 5.68
N PHE A 47 9.29 -13.26 5.92
CA PHE A 47 9.20 -14.17 7.05
C PHE A 47 9.28 -13.40 8.38
N ALA A 48 10.29 -12.54 8.56
CA ALA A 48 10.44 -11.71 9.75
C ALA A 48 9.23 -10.77 9.94
N HIS A 49 8.73 -10.19 8.84
CA HIS A 49 7.55 -9.32 8.83
C HIS A 49 6.28 -10.09 9.25
N SER A 50 6.09 -11.31 8.74
CA SER A 50 4.98 -12.17 9.14
C SER A 50 5.03 -12.53 10.62
N LEU A 51 6.21 -12.87 11.14
CA LEU A 51 6.39 -13.14 12.57
C LEU A 51 6.06 -11.90 13.42
N PHE A 52 6.49 -10.71 12.97
CA PHE A 52 6.15 -9.45 13.66
C PHE A 52 4.64 -9.22 13.73
N LEU A 53 3.92 -9.37 12.62
CA LEU A 53 2.46 -9.21 12.57
C LEU A 53 1.75 -10.26 13.41
N LEU A 54 2.18 -11.53 13.35
CA LEU A 54 1.61 -12.60 14.17
C LEU A 54 1.82 -12.36 15.67
N HIS A 55 3.03 -11.97 16.07
CA HIS A 55 3.32 -11.64 17.47
C HIS A 55 2.47 -10.48 17.98
N ARG A 56 2.34 -9.42 17.17
CA ARG A 56 1.51 -8.25 17.53
C ARG A 56 0.02 -8.61 17.60
N GLY A 57 -0.49 -9.38 16.65
CA GLY A 57 -1.87 -9.88 16.68
C GLY A 57 -2.14 -10.81 17.87
N TRP A 58 -1.14 -11.63 18.24
CA TRP A 58 -1.24 -12.49 19.42
C TRP A 58 -1.33 -11.70 20.73
N ILE A 59 -0.51 -10.67 20.92
CA ILE A 59 -0.56 -9.82 22.11
C ILE A 59 -1.86 -9.02 22.15
N ALA A 60 -2.25 -8.42 21.01
CA ALA A 60 -3.44 -7.58 20.92
C ALA A 60 -4.76 -8.39 20.90
N GLN A 61 -4.70 -9.72 20.76
CA GLN A 61 -5.87 -10.63 20.60
C GLN A 61 -6.85 -10.17 19.51
N ARG A 62 -6.33 -9.48 18.48
CA ARG A 62 -7.06 -8.94 17.33
C ARG A 62 -6.19 -8.85 16.10
N ILE A 63 -6.80 -8.61 14.93
CA ILE A 63 -6.05 -8.33 13.70
C ILE A 63 -5.32 -6.99 13.88
N PRO A 64 -4.00 -6.93 13.62
CA PRO A 64 -3.18 -5.73 13.84
C PRO A 64 -3.39 -4.70 12.70
N ILE A 65 -4.55 -4.02 12.70
CA ILE A 65 -4.97 -3.01 11.72
C ILE A 65 -5.71 -1.83 12.37
N ALA A 66 -5.71 -1.71 13.71
CA ALA A 66 -6.53 -0.74 14.41
C ALA A 66 -5.96 0.68 14.36
N ASN A 67 -4.65 0.83 14.31
CA ASN A 67 -4.01 2.14 14.23
C ASN A 67 -3.23 2.33 12.92
N GLN A 68 -2.84 3.58 12.64
CA GLN A 68 -2.13 3.93 11.41
C GLN A 68 -0.80 3.18 11.24
N PHE A 69 -0.07 2.97 12.34
CA PHE A 69 1.16 2.19 12.33
C PHE A 69 0.91 0.74 11.87
N GLU A 70 -0.08 0.07 12.48
CA GLU A 70 -0.44 -1.31 12.13
C GLU A 70 -0.92 -1.41 10.67
N SER A 71 -1.71 -0.43 10.23
CA SER A 71 -2.21 -0.34 8.85
C SER A 71 -1.07 -0.21 7.84
N LEU A 72 -0.07 0.65 8.11
CA LEU A 72 1.11 0.81 7.25
C LEU A 72 1.95 -0.47 7.17
N ILE A 73 2.18 -1.11 8.31
CA ILE A 73 2.91 -2.38 8.38
C ILE A 73 2.13 -3.47 7.63
N PHE A 74 0.82 -3.58 7.82
CA PHE A 74 -0.01 -4.57 7.13
C PHE A 74 -0.02 -4.36 5.61
N VAL A 75 -0.18 -3.12 5.13
CA VAL A 75 -0.13 -2.78 3.70
C VAL A 75 1.24 -3.08 3.11
N SER A 76 2.33 -2.74 3.82
CA SER A 76 3.69 -3.05 3.35
C SER A 76 3.97 -4.55 3.28
N TRP A 77 3.40 -5.35 4.17
CA TRP A 77 3.46 -6.81 4.13
C TRP A 77 2.74 -7.38 2.89
N LEU A 78 1.53 -6.89 2.60
CA LEU A 78 0.81 -7.27 1.38
C LEU A 78 1.60 -6.90 0.11
N MET A 79 2.22 -5.71 0.07
CA MET A 79 3.06 -5.28 -1.04
C MET A 79 4.30 -6.18 -1.21
N ALA A 80 4.92 -6.61 -0.12
CA ALA A 80 6.05 -7.54 -0.17
C ALA A 80 5.62 -8.93 -0.70
N MET A 81 4.44 -9.42 -0.35
CA MET A 81 3.87 -10.65 -0.93
C MET A 81 3.64 -10.51 -2.44
N VAL A 82 3.09 -9.37 -2.88
CA VAL A 82 2.91 -9.08 -4.31
C VAL A 82 4.26 -9.08 -5.05
N TYR A 83 5.28 -8.45 -4.47
CA TYR A 83 6.63 -8.47 -5.06
C TYR A 83 7.16 -9.90 -5.22
N LEU A 84 7.08 -10.73 -4.17
CA LEU A 84 7.54 -12.12 -4.23
C LEU A 84 6.73 -12.95 -5.22
N TYR A 85 5.43 -12.79 -5.27
CA TYR A 85 4.59 -13.44 -6.28
C TYR A 85 5.04 -13.09 -7.69
N LEU A 86 5.30 -11.81 -7.97
CA LEU A 86 5.71 -11.36 -9.30
C LEU A 86 7.09 -11.90 -9.70
N ILE A 87 8.08 -11.91 -8.80
CA ILE A 87 9.44 -12.38 -9.11
C ILE A 87 9.50 -13.91 -9.27
N ILE A 88 8.65 -14.65 -8.55
CA ILE A 88 8.53 -16.10 -8.69
C ILE A 88 7.83 -16.44 -10.01
N ARG A 89 6.76 -15.73 -10.35
CA ARG A 89 5.92 -15.98 -11.53
C ARG A 89 6.64 -15.63 -12.84
N ASP A 90 7.40 -14.55 -12.84
CA ASP A 90 8.18 -14.12 -14.01
C ASP A 90 9.55 -13.59 -13.59
N ARG A 91 10.53 -14.48 -13.60
CA ARG A 91 11.92 -14.21 -13.20
C ARG A 91 12.63 -13.15 -14.05
N ARG A 92 12.06 -12.76 -15.20
CA ARG A 92 12.64 -11.76 -16.11
C ARG A 92 12.11 -10.36 -15.85
N LEU A 93 11.04 -10.25 -15.08
CA LEU A 93 10.38 -8.99 -14.80
C LEU A 93 11.22 -8.12 -13.85
N SER A 94 11.30 -6.83 -14.15
CA SER A 94 11.93 -5.84 -13.27
C SER A 94 10.90 -5.20 -12.31
N ALA A 95 10.02 -6.04 -11.71
CA ALA A 95 8.94 -5.56 -10.86
C ALA A 95 9.43 -4.96 -9.54
N GLY A 96 10.57 -5.46 -9.03
CA GLY A 96 11.11 -5.03 -7.74
C GLY A 96 11.40 -3.53 -7.67
N ILE A 97 11.85 -2.93 -8.78
CA ILE A 97 12.16 -1.49 -8.84
C ILE A 97 10.92 -0.61 -8.61
N PHE A 98 9.75 -1.14 -8.87
CA PHE A 98 8.50 -0.40 -8.73
C PHE A 98 7.80 -0.72 -7.41
N VAL A 99 7.83 -1.97 -6.97
CA VAL A 99 7.10 -2.43 -5.76
C VAL A 99 7.91 -2.20 -4.49
N LEU A 100 9.22 -2.50 -4.49
CA LEU A 100 10.06 -2.38 -3.30
C LEU A 100 10.22 -0.93 -2.78
N PRO A 101 10.33 0.12 -3.63
CA PRO A 101 10.32 1.50 -3.13
C PRO A 101 9.05 1.83 -2.36
N VAL A 102 7.88 1.39 -2.84
CA VAL A 102 6.61 1.59 -2.15
C VAL A 102 6.60 0.85 -0.83
N THR A 103 7.01 -0.43 -0.81
CA THR A 103 7.12 -1.23 0.40
C THR A 103 8.03 -0.57 1.44
N LEU A 104 9.23 -0.12 1.02
CA LEU A 104 10.19 0.56 1.89
C LEU A 104 9.69 1.91 2.39
N SER A 105 8.99 2.68 1.55
CA SER A 105 8.39 3.95 1.98
C SER A 105 7.34 3.74 3.06
N LEU A 106 6.49 2.72 2.93
CA LEU A 106 5.47 2.37 3.93
C LEU A 106 6.11 1.89 5.24
N VAL A 107 7.13 1.03 5.18
CA VAL A 107 7.88 0.58 6.37
C VAL A 107 8.60 1.77 7.03
N GLY A 108 9.23 2.64 6.24
CA GLY A 108 9.90 3.84 6.73
C GLY A 108 8.91 4.79 7.42
N MET A 109 7.76 5.06 6.81
CA MET A 109 6.71 5.88 7.42
C MET A 109 6.22 5.27 8.74
N ALA A 110 5.97 3.95 8.77
CA ALA A 110 5.60 3.27 10.00
C ALA A 110 6.67 3.45 11.09
N ALA A 111 7.95 3.34 10.74
CA ALA A 111 9.05 3.55 11.67
C ALA A 111 9.11 4.98 12.24
N PHE A 112 8.74 6.00 11.46
CA PHE A 112 8.64 7.40 11.94
C PHE A 112 7.44 7.63 12.85
N ILE A 113 6.29 7.00 12.56
CA ILE A 113 5.06 7.13 13.35
C ILE A 113 5.14 6.35 14.67
N THR A 114 6.08 5.43 14.80
CA THR A 114 6.27 4.52 15.95
C THR A 114 6.36 5.21 17.31
N GLN A 115 6.62 6.51 17.38
CA GLN A 115 6.67 7.23 18.67
C GLN A 115 5.33 7.19 19.45
N ASN A 116 4.21 6.87 18.76
CA ASN A 116 2.88 6.74 19.34
C ASN A 116 2.26 5.34 19.12
N GLY A 117 3.08 4.33 18.80
CA GLY A 117 2.62 3.00 18.40
C GLY A 117 2.28 2.08 19.58
N ASP A 118 1.78 2.61 20.69
CA ASP A 118 1.23 1.78 21.74
C ASP A 118 0.09 0.92 21.19
N ILE A 119 -0.02 -0.30 21.70
CA ILE A 119 -1.17 -1.14 21.43
C ILE A 119 -2.35 -0.38 22.02
N ALA A 120 -3.16 0.25 21.16
CA ALA A 120 -4.35 0.94 21.64
C ALA A 120 -5.21 -0.10 22.36
N ASP A 121 -5.46 0.14 23.66
CA ASP A 121 -6.49 -0.56 24.42
C ASP A 121 -7.86 -0.08 23.93
N GLU A 122 -8.15 -0.33 22.66
CA GLU A 122 -9.51 -0.20 22.15
C GLU A 122 -10.26 -1.46 22.56
N ASP A 123 -11.07 -1.33 23.60
CA ASP A 123 -12.05 -2.31 24.00
C ASP A 123 -12.82 -2.84 22.78
N GLY A 124 -12.51 -4.07 22.38
CA GLY A 124 -13.22 -4.88 21.42
C GLY A 124 -13.55 -4.17 20.10
N THR A 125 -12.63 -4.18 19.14
CA THR A 125 -12.99 -3.80 17.75
C THR A 125 -14.15 -4.68 17.29
N SER A 126 -15.30 -4.07 17.03
CA SER A 126 -16.46 -4.79 16.52
C SER A 126 -16.08 -5.46 15.19
N VAL A 127 -16.69 -6.61 14.87
CA VAL A 127 -16.47 -7.31 13.59
C VAL A 127 -16.69 -6.35 12.41
N LEU A 128 -17.64 -5.41 12.55
CA LEU A 128 -17.93 -4.39 11.55
C LEU A 128 -16.74 -3.45 11.35
N SER A 129 -16.11 -2.97 12.42
CA SER A 129 -14.94 -2.08 12.35
C SER A 129 -13.74 -2.80 11.73
N ALA A 130 -13.48 -4.05 12.13
CA ALA A 130 -12.41 -4.85 11.54
C ALA A 130 -12.64 -5.10 10.04
N THR A 131 -13.88 -5.41 9.64
CA THR A 131 -14.23 -5.62 8.22
C THR A 131 -14.10 -4.35 7.41
N HIS A 132 -14.54 -3.20 7.95
CA HIS A 132 -14.34 -1.87 7.35
C HIS A 132 -12.86 -1.60 7.11
N GLY A 133 -12.03 -1.70 8.14
CA GLY A 133 -10.59 -1.46 8.03
C GLY A 133 -9.92 -2.39 7.02
N LEU A 134 -10.22 -3.71 7.09
CA LEU A 134 -9.63 -4.70 6.19
C LEU A 134 -10.00 -4.47 4.72
N THR A 135 -11.27 -4.16 4.41
CA THR A 135 -11.72 -3.90 3.04
C THR A 135 -11.06 -2.64 2.48
N LEU A 136 -10.93 -1.57 3.27
CA LEU A 136 -10.22 -0.36 2.86
C LEU A 136 -8.72 -0.62 2.63
N LEU A 137 -8.06 -1.37 3.52
CA LEU A 137 -6.63 -1.69 3.38
C LEU A 137 -6.36 -2.53 2.14
N VAL A 138 -7.14 -3.59 1.92
CA VAL A 138 -7.01 -4.43 0.72
C VAL A 138 -7.31 -3.62 -0.54
N GLY A 139 -8.37 -2.80 -0.54
CA GLY A 139 -8.70 -1.89 -1.64
C GLY A 139 -7.56 -0.91 -1.95
N THR A 140 -6.94 -0.34 -0.91
CA THR A 140 -5.77 0.54 -1.05
C THR A 140 -4.58 -0.19 -1.67
N VAL A 141 -4.25 -1.41 -1.21
CA VAL A 141 -3.18 -2.23 -1.81
C VAL A 141 -3.43 -2.48 -3.28
N VAL A 142 -4.65 -2.89 -3.64
CA VAL A 142 -5.02 -3.15 -5.03
C VAL A 142 -4.91 -1.87 -5.87
N MET A 143 -5.28 -0.70 -5.31
CA MET A 143 -5.14 0.58 -6.00
C MET A 143 -3.68 0.99 -6.17
N VAL A 144 -2.82 0.73 -5.18
CA VAL A 144 -1.36 0.93 -5.30
C VAL A 144 -0.78 0.05 -6.40
N ILE A 145 -1.22 -1.21 -6.48
CA ILE A 145 -0.82 -2.12 -7.58
C ILE A 145 -1.27 -1.55 -8.93
N ALA A 146 -2.51 -1.08 -9.04
CA ALA A 146 -3.01 -0.44 -10.27
C ALA A 146 -2.13 0.75 -10.68
N THR A 147 -1.73 1.58 -9.71
CA THR A 147 -0.85 2.72 -9.92
C THR A 147 0.54 2.31 -10.41
N VAL A 148 1.15 1.32 -9.76
CA VAL A 148 2.44 0.76 -10.19
C VAL A 148 2.37 0.21 -11.61
N VAL A 149 1.31 -0.54 -11.94
CA VAL A 149 1.08 -1.08 -13.29
C VAL A 149 0.87 0.05 -14.31
N ALA A 150 0.16 1.12 -13.95
CA ALA A 150 -0.02 2.30 -14.80
C ALA A 150 1.31 3.02 -15.08
N ILE A 151 2.18 3.15 -14.08
CA ILE A 151 3.54 3.70 -14.26
C ILE A 151 4.35 2.80 -15.21
N MET A 152 4.33 1.47 -15.01
CA MET A 152 4.98 0.51 -15.91
C MET A 152 4.45 0.65 -17.34
N TYR A 153 3.14 0.85 -17.50
CA TYR A 153 2.49 1.06 -18.80
C TYR A 153 3.05 2.30 -19.50
N LEU A 154 3.13 3.45 -18.80
CA LEU A 154 3.67 4.69 -19.38
C LEU A 154 5.14 4.56 -19.76
N ILE A 155 5.94 3.90 -18.93
CA ILE A 155 7.36 3.63 -19.24
C ILE A 155 7.47 2.74 -20.48
N LYS A 156 6.68 1.66 -20.56
CA LYS A 156 6.67 0.74 -21.70
C LYS A 156 6.24 1.46 -22.99
N LEU A 157 5.22 2.31 -22.90
CA LEU A 157 4.76 3.13 -24.04
C LEU A 157 5.86 4.08 -24.54
N ARG A 158 6.61 4.73 -23.61
CA ARG A 158 7.75 5.57 -23.95
C ARG A 158 8.89 4.78 -24.60
N GLN A 159 9.19 3.58 -24.11
CA GLN A 159 10.18 2.68 -24.71
C GLN A 159 9.85 2.35 -26.15
N LEU A 160 8.58 2.01 -26.44
CA LEU A 160 8.11 1.68 -27.78
C LEU A 160 8.17 2.90 -28.72
N ARG A 161 7.73 4.08 -28.27
CA ARG A 161 7.77 5.31 -29.07
C ARG A 161 9.20 5.77 -29.42
N ARG A 162 10.17 5.49 -28.55
CA ARG A 162 11.59 5.85 -28.75
C ARG A 162 12.39 4.79 -29.48
N GLY A 163 11.78 3.67 -29.87
CA GLY A 163 12.47 2.57 -30.53
C GLY A 163 13.51 1.85 -29.63
N THR A 164 13.53 2.14 -28.31
CA THR A 164 14.48 1.54 -27.37
C THR A 164 14.02 0.14 -26.94
N VAL A 165 13.94 -0.78 -27.91
CA VAL A 165 13.49 -2.17 -27.68
C VAL A 165 14.41 -2.93 -26.71
N PHE A 166 15.68 -2.52 -26.62
CA PHE A 166 16.71 -3.11 -25.74
C PHE A 166 16.87 -2.33 -24.42
N SER A 167 15.80 -1.85 -23.84
CA SER A 167 15.87 -1.24 -22.51
C SER A 167 16.28 -2.30 -21.46
N ARG A 168 17.18 -1.92 -20.57
CA ARG A 168 17.59 -2.74 -19.42
C ARG A 168 16.41 -3.10 -18.50
N VAL A 169 15.34 -2.28 -18.52
CA VAL A 169 14.10 -2.51 -17.76
C VAL A 169 13.17 -3.41 -18.57
N ARG A 170 13.06 -4.66 -18.17
CA ARG A 170 12.16 -5.62 -18.80
C ARG A 170 10.76 -5.50 -18.21
N LEU A 171 9.85 -4.98 -19.02
CA LEU A 171 8.44 -4.81 -18.68
C LEU A 171 7.57 -5.76 -19.50
N PRO A 172 6.39 -6.16 -18.99
CA PRO A 172 5.41 -6.95 -19.72
C PRO A 172 4.97 -6.25 -21.01
N ALA A 173 4.31 -7.00 -21.90
CA ALA A 173 3.66 -6.42 -23.07
C ALA A 173 2.63 -5.37 -22.65
N LEU A 174 2.47 -4.34 -23.48
CA LEU A 174 1.58 -3.20 -23.19
C LEU A 174 0.14 -3.64 -22.93
N GLU A 175 -0.35 -4.60 -23.73
CA GLU A 175 -1.69 -5.17 -23.57
C GLU A 175 -1.86 -5.92 -22.24
N ARG A 176 -0.83 -6.64 -21.78
CA ARG A 176 -0.85 -7.32 -20.48
C ARG A 176 -0.91 -6.31 -19.33
N LEU A 177 -0.14 -5.22 -19.41
CA LEU A 177 -0.17 -4.14 -18.42
C LEU A 177 -1.55 -3.46 -18.40
N ASP A 178 -2.16 -3.24 -19.57
CA ASP A 178 -3.51 -2.67 -19.66
C ASP A 178 -4.55 -3.59 -19.01
N ARG A 179 -4.51 -4.89 -19.28
CA ARG A 179 -5.42 -5.87 -18.64
C ARG A 179 -5.21 -5.97 -17.13
N MET A 180 -3.96 -5.95 -16.65
CA MET A 180 -3.65 -5.97 -15.22
C MET A 180 -4.16 -4.71 -14.53
N ASN A 181 -3.98 -3.53 -15.15
CA ASN A 181 -4.49 -2.28 -14.63
C ASN A 181 -6.02 -2.27 -14.58
N LEU A 182 -6.69 -2.77 -15.64
CA LEU A 182 -8.14 -2.92 -15.69
C LEU A 182 -8.66 -3.78 -14.53
N ALA A 183 -8.10 -4.97 -14.38
CA ALA A 183 -8.49 -5.91 -13.32
C ALA A 183 -8.30 -5.29 -11.93
N ALA A 184 -7.17 -4.58 -11.71
CA ALA A 184 -6.89 -3.95 -10.43
C ALA A 184 -7.88 -2.80 -10.12
N VAL A 185 -8.19 -1.92 -11.08
CA VAL A 185 -9.17 -0.84 -10.89
C VAL A 185 -10.55 -1.40 -10.57
N TYR A 186 -11.02 -2.41 -11.33
CA TYR A 186 -12.32 -3.04 -11.08
C TYR A 186 -12.40 -3.88 -9.81
N LEU A 187 -11.26 -4.33 -9.27
CA LEU A 187 -11.21 -4.96 -7.96
C LEU A 187 -11.14 -3.93 -6.83
N ALA A 188 -10.37 -2.85 -6.99
CA ALA A 188 -10.24 -1.80 -5.99
C ALA A 188 -11.57 -1.06 -5.75
N TRP A 189 -12.30 -0.75 -6.83
CA TRP A 189 -13.53 0.04 -6.74
C TRP A 189 -14.60 -0.57 -5.81
N PRO A 190 -15.02 -1.85 -5.94
CA PRO A 190 -16.01 -2.43 -5.04
C PRO A 190 -15.46 -2.59 -3.60
N LEU A 191 -14.18 -2.91 -3.42
CA LEU A 191 -13.58 -3.02 -2.10
C LEU A 191 -13.64 -1.68 -1.35
N LEU A 192 -13.22 -0.58 -1.99
CA LEU A 192 -13.28 0.75 -1.40
C LEU A 192 -14.72 1.24 -1.22
N THR A 193 -15.66 0.87 -2.12
CA THR A 193 -17.08 1.19 -1.98
C THR A 193 -17.69 0.46 -0.78
N ILE A 194 -17.46 -0.84 -0.64
CA ILE A 194 -17.91 -1.62 0.52
C ILE A 194 -17.28 -1.08 1.80
N GLY A 195 -15.97 -0.83 1.80
CA GLY A 195 -15.29 -0.25 2.95
C GLY A 195 -15.89 1.09 3.35
N LEU A 196 -16.11 2.00 2.41
CA LEU A 196 -16.74 3.29 2.67
C LEU A 196 -18.16 3.13 3.20
N GLY A 197 -18.98 2.25 2.60
CA GLY A 197 -20.36 1.95 3.04
C GLY A 197 -20.40 1.41 4.48
N LEU A 198 -19.50 0.48 4.84
CA LEU A 198 -19.37 -0.01 6.20
C LEU A 198 -18.96 1.10 7.18
N GLY A 199 -18.11 2.03 6.74
CA GLY A 199 -17.73 3.21 7.51
C GLY A 199 -18.92 4.09 7.86
N PHE A 200 -19.85 4.32 6.92
CA PHE A 200 -21.09 5.07 7.20
C PHE A 200 -22.02 4.37 8.21
N MET A 201 -21.96 3.06 8.33
CA MET A 201 -22.70 2.30 9.34
C MET A 201 -22.09 2.42 10.74
N LEU A 202 -20.80 2.71 10.83
CA LEU A 202 -20.13 3.01 12.09
C LEU A 202 -20.50 4.43 12.52
N ARG A 203 -21.35 4.57 13.52
CA ARG A 203 -21.98 5.83 13.98
C ARG A 203 -21.03 6.99 14.39
N HIS A 204 -19.74 6.86 14.17
CA HIS A 204 -18.70 7.83 14.54
C HIS A 204 -18.20 8.70 13.38
N LEU A 205 -18.75 8.54 12.16
CA LEU A 205 -18.35 9.37 11.02
C LEU A 205 -18.93 10.78 11.14
N ARG A 206 -18.07 11.72 11.40
CA ARG A 206 -18.34 13.14 11.27
C ARG A 206 -18.06 13.55 9.82
N VAL A 207 -19.06 14.08 9.13
CA VAL A 207 -18.95 14.48 7.71
C VAL A 207 -17.97 15.64 7.53
N ASP A 208 -17.69 16.39 8.59
CA ASP A 208 -16.74 17.50 8.67
C ASP A 208 -15.27 17.04 8.91
N ASP A 209 -15.05 15.74 9.12
CA ASP A 209 -13.69 15.19 9.29
C ASP A 209 -12.92 15.24 7.96
N PRO A 210 -11.73 15.88 7.93
CA PRO A 210 -10.89 15.95 6.75
C PRO A 210 -10.59 14.56 6.13
N LYS A 211 -10.48 13.52 6.94
CA LYS A 211 -10.26 12.14 6.50
C LYS A 211 -11.47 11.61 5.69
N VAL A 212 -12.66 11.87 6.15
CA VAL A 212 -13.90 11.47 5.45
C VAL A 212 -14.00 12.21 4.11
N ILE A 213 -13.73 13.51 4.11
CA ILE A 213 -13.76 14.33 2.88
C ILE A 213 -12.74 13.83 1.86
N THR A 214 -11.49 13.61 2.28
CA THR A 214 -10.42 13.11 1.37
C THR A 214 -10.73 11.72 0.84
N THR A 215 -11.33 10.85 1.66
CA THR A 215 -11.75 9.50 1.24
C THR A 215 -12.89 9.58 0.21
N LEU A 216 -13.89 10.45 0.42
CA LEU A 216 -14.98 10.67 -0.54
C LEU A 216 -14.46 11.21 -1.87
N VAL A 217 -13.55 12.19 -1.83
CA VAL A 217 -12.93 12.74 -3.05
C VAL A 217 -12.15 11.65 -3.80
N ALA A 218 -11.34 10.86 -3.10
CA ALA A 218 -10.60 9.75 -3.69
C ALA A 218 -11.54 8.71 -4.32
N TRP A 219 -12.65 8.38 -3.64
CA TRP A 219 -13.67 7.46 -4.13
C TRP A 219 -14.38 8.01 -5.38
N LEU A 220 -14.72 9.31 -5.42
CA LEU A 220 -15.32 9.95 -6.59
C LEU A 220 -14.37 9.91 -7.81
N ILE A 221 -13.08 10.20 -7.61
CA ILE A 221 -12.07 10.12 -8.67
C ILE A 221 -11.96 8.68 -9.19
N LEU A 222 -11.94 7.68 -8.29
CA LEU A 222 -11.88 6.28 -8.66
C LEU A 222 -13.15 5.82 -9.39
N THR A 223 -14.32 6.29 -8.96
CA THR A 223 -15.60 5.99 -9.61
C THR A 223 -15.64 6.58 -11.01
N GLY A 224 -15.21 7.83 -11.18
CA GLY A 224 -15.06 8.47 -12.49
C GLY A 224 -14.09 7.70 -13.40
N LEU A 225 -12.97 7.22 -12.87
CA LEU A 225 -12.03 6.37 -13.60
C LEU A 225 -12.65 5.04 -14.02
N ALA A 226 -13.34 4.35 -13.11
CA ALA A 226 -13.99 3.07 -13.40
C ALA A 226 -15.07 3.24 -14.47
N HIS A 227 -15.87 4.31 -14.39
CA HIS A 227 -16.89 4.64 -15.40
C HIS A 227 -16.25 4.99 -16.76
N TYR A 228 -15.23 5.86 -16.78
CA TYR A 228 -14.51 6.22 -18.00
C TYR A 228 -13.93 5.00 -18.71
N ARG A 229 -13.43 4.05 -17.93
CA ARG A 229 -12.83 2.81 -18.45
C ARG A 229 -13.85 1.78 -18.91
N TYR A 230 -15.11 1.90 -18.52
CA TYR A 230 -16.19 1.00 -19.00
C TYR A 230 -16.39 1.14 -20.51
N GLN A 231 -16.11 2.30 -21.10
CA GLN A 231 -16.21 2.52 -22.53
C GLN A 231 -14.98 1.89 -23.25
N PRO A 232 -15.21 0.96 -24.23
CA PRO A 232 -14.10 0.24 -24.89
C PRO A 232 -13.12 1.13 -25.66
N GLU A 233 -13.57 2.32 -26.05
CA GLU A 233 -12.77 3.30 -26.79
C GLU A 233 -11.73 4.01 -25.89
N HIS A 234 -11.96 4.04 -24.59
CA HIS A 234 -11.08 4.70 -23.64
C HIS A 234 -9.99 3.75 -23.12
N ARG A 235 -8.93 3.61 -23.90
CA ARG A 235 -7.73 2.82 -23.53
C ARG A 235 -6.47 3.67 -23.70
N GLY A 236 -5.39 3.21 -23.07
CA GLY A 236 -4.07 3.76 -23.35
C GLY A 236 -3.57 4.80 -22.34
N GLN A 237 -2.82 5.78 -22.83
CA GLN A 237 -2.07 6.71 -22.00
C GLN A 237 -2.95 7.53 -21.03
N ARG A 238 -4.13 7.99 -21.45
CA ARG A 238 -5.04 8.79 -20.63
C ARG A 238 -5.52 8.02 -19.41
N VAL A 239 -5.93 6.78 -19.61
CA VAL A 239 -6.38 5.89 -18.52
C VAL A 239 -5.24 5.64 -17.52
N ALA A 240 -4.01 5.39 -18.00
CA ALA A 240 -2.88 5.21 -17.10
C ALA A 240 -2.61 6.45 -16.24
N ILE A 241 -2.71 7.64 -16.81
CA ILE A 241 -2.55 8.90 -16.06
C ILE A 241 -3.67 9.06 -15.02
N LEU A 242 -4.94 8.83 -15.41
CA LEU A 242 -6.08 8.89 -14.49
C LEU A 242 -5.95 7.85 -13.36
N THR A 243 -5.44 6.65 -13.65
CA THR A 243 -5.16 5.63 -12.62
C THR A 243 -4.13 6.13 -11.61
N ILE A 244 -3.07 6.81 -12.07
CA ILE A 244 -2.05 7.37 -11.17
C ILE A 244 -2.66 8.48 -10.30
N ILE A 245 -3.48 9.36 -10.86
CA ILE A 245 -4.17 10.42 -10.12
C ILE A 245 -5.09 9.80 -9.04
N ALA A 246 -5.91 8.82 -9.42
CA ALA A 246 -6.78 8.11 -8.48
C ALA A 246 -5.97 7.40 -7.38
N GLY A 247 -4.84 6.77 -7.74
CA GLY A 247 -3.96 6.11 -6.77
C GLY A 247 -3.31 7.08 -5.79
N ILE A 248 -2.88 8.25 -6.26
CA ILE A 248 -2.35 9.30 -5.39
C ILE A 248 -3.45 9.80 -4.45
N ALA A 249 -4.67 10.02 -4.93
CA ALA A 249 -5.80 10.44 -4.09
C ALA A 249 -6.12 9.41 -2.99
N VAL A 250 -6.13 8.11 -3.32
CA VAL A 250 -6.33 7.03 -2.34
C VAL A 250 -5.19 6.98 -1.33
N LEU A 251 -3.93 7.15 -1.77
CA LEU A 251 -2.78 7.19 -0.85
C LEU A 251 -2.82 8.41 0.08
N VAL A 252 -3.19 9.58 -0.44
CA VAL A 252 -3.34 10.80 0.39
C VAL A 252 -4.43 10.60 1.43
N SER A 253 -5.57 10.00 1.06
CA SER A 253 -6.63 9.66 2.00
C SER A 253 -6.17 8.65 3.06
N PHE A 254 -5.42 7.62 2.65
CA PHE A 254 -4.87 6.60 3.55
C PHE A 254 -3.83 7.17 4.53
N LEU A 255 -3.01 8.12 4.07
CA LEU A 255 -1.95 8.76 4.86
C LEU A 255 -2.43 10.04 5.57
N GLY A 256 -3.70 10.37 5.50
CA GLY A 256 -4.25 11.64 5.97
C GLY A 256 -4.04 11.90 7.46
N ASP A 257 -4.13 10.87 8.32
CA ASP A 257 -3.97 11.03 9.78
C ASP A 257 -2.63 11.67 10.19
N PRO A 258 -1.47 11.23 9.68
CA PRO A 258 -0.19 11.86 10.00
C PRO A 258 0.03 13.21 9.29
N ILE A 259 -0.68 13.48 8.20
CA ILE A 259 -0.52 14.72 7.41
C ILE A 259 -1.38 15.85 7.97
N PHE A 260 -2.62 15.55 8.37
CA PHE A 260 -3.59 16.56 8.81
C PHE A 260 -3.62 16.76 10.33
N GLY A 261 -2.84 16.00 11.10
CA GLY A 261 -2.75 16.05 12.56
C GLY A 261 -4.12 15.74 13.20
N THR A 262 -4.21 14.72 14.01
CA THR A 262 -5.39 14.45 14.84
C THR A 262 -5.53 15.55 15.91
N ALA A 263 -6.02 16.72 15.52
CA ALA A 263 -6.37 17.80 16.46
C ALA A 263 -7.56 17.42 17.38
N HIS A 264 -8.11 16.21 17.26
CA HIS A 264 -9.37 15.84 17.88
C HIS A 264 -9.29 14.84 19.05
N LEU A 265 -8.09 14.48 19.54
CA LEU A 265 -7.95 13.63 20.73
C LEU A 265 -7.40 14.35 21.97
N GLN A 266 -7.37 15.68 21.97
CA GLN A 266 -7.24 16.40 23.24
C GLN A 266 -8.65 16.65 23.78
N SER A 267 -9.14 15.71 24.58
CA SER A 267 -10.23 16.00 25.51
C SER A 267 -9.85 17.28 26.27
N PRO A 268 -10.77 18.27 26.39
CA PRO A 268 -10.48 19.45 27.22
C PRO A 268 -10.11 18.94 28.62
N PRO A 269 -9.13 19.55 29.29
CA PRO A 269 -8.79 19.17 30.63
C PRO A 269 -10.07 19.27 31.48
N THR A 270 -10.49 18.14 32.04
CA THR A 270 -11.56 18.10 33.03
C THR A 270 -11.15 19.05 34.13
N GLY A 271 -11.84 20.18 34.20
CA GLY A 271 -11.61 21.18 35.23
C GLY A 271 -11.75 20.52 36.60
N GLU A 272 -10.63 20.31 37.24
CA GLU A 272 -10.60 20.01 38.67
C GLU A 272 -11.26 21.16 39.41
N GLY A 273 -12.31 20.79 40.13
CA GLY A 273 -13.13 21.68 40.87
C GLY A 273 -12.34 22.52 41.85
N ARG A 274 -12.61 23.82 41.81
CA ARG A 274 -12.41 24.70 42.94
C ARG A 274 -13.57 24.47 43.93
N SER A 275 -13.25 23.94 45.08
CA SER A 275 -13.99 24.16 46.32
C SER A 275 -12.99 24.41 47.43
#